data_b6f9ea89552f4799cb3a7eec5a00a68d
#
_entry.id   b6f9ea89552f4799cb3a7eec5a00a68d
#
_cell.length_a   1.000
_cell.length_b   1.000
_cell.length_c   1.000
_cell.angle_alpha   90.00
_cell.angle_beta   90.00
_cell.angle_gamma   90.00
#
_symmetry.space_group_name_H-M   'P 1'
#
loop_
_entity.id
_entity.type
_entity.pdbx_description
1 polymer ?
#
loop_
_entity_poly.entity_id
_entity_poly.type
_entity_poly.pdbx_seq_one_letter_code
_entity_poly.pdbx_strand_id
1 'polypeptide(L)'
;MNNNIRFELSFKNISQLENKLNFCKLNKIKNINIPCKGIIKKDFLNSTVKYISNYHQEFNVTYHYSLYHQYSQNKDKAYQDLLDFLKNSYLNKYYEILLVSGSNKRKNFDVLNVLSKIKEEKNL
;
A
#
# COMPACT_ATOMS: atom_id res chain seq x y z
N MET A 1 24.16 -2.86 -8.37
CA MET A 1 22.73 -3.21 -8.31
C MET A 1 21.93 -2.28 -9.21
N ASN A 2 21.08 -2.85 -10.03
CA ASN A 2 20.22 -2.07 -10.91
C ASN A 2 19.06 -1.45 -10.10
N ASN A 3 19.03 -0.11 -10.00
CA ASN A 3 18.00 0.59 -9.23
C ASN A 3 16.63 0.58 -9.90
N ASN A 4 16.53 0.07 -11.14
CA ASN A 4 15.26 0.00 -11.85
C ASN A 4 14.45 -1.27 -11.54
N ILE A 5 15.03 -2.20 -10.78
CA ILE A 5 14.36 -3.44 -10.42
C ILE A 5 13.66 -3.26 -9.09
N ARG A 6 12.37 -3.64 -9.05
CA ARG A 6 11.59 -3.66 -7.82
C ARG A 6 11.14 -5.09 -7.54
N PHE A 7 11.19 -5.48 -6.27
CA PHE A 7 10.78 -6.81 -5.84
C PHE A 7 9.44 -6.71 -5.11
N GLU A 8 8.50 -7.55 -5.50
CA GLU A 8 7.23 -7.66 -4.81
C GLU A 8 7.35 -8.70 -3.70
N LEU A 9 7.01 -8.33 -2.47
CA LEU A 9 7.10 -9.20 -1.31
C LEU A 9 5.71 -9.65 -0.87
N SER A 10 5.44 -10.94 -0.95
CA SER A 10 4.22 -11.55 -0.43
C SER A 10 4.54 -12.21 0.91
N PHE A 11 3.68 -12.01 1.90
CA PHE A 11 3.88 -12.55 3.24
C PHE A 11 2.53 -12.67 3.95
N LYS A 12 2.46 -13.53 4.94
CA LYS A 12 1.24 -13.76 5.71
C LYS A 12 1.29 -13.17 7.11
N ASN A 13 2.50 -12.88 7.61
CA ASN A 13 2.69 -12.31 8.94
C ASN A 13 4.00 -11.54 8.97
N ILE A 14 4.21 -10.82 10.06
CA ILE A 14 5.39 -9.95 10.22
C ILE A 14 6.69 -10.76 10.22
N SER A 15 6.66 -11.97 10.79
CA SER A 15 7.86 -12.81 10.81
C SER A 15 8.33 -13.18 9.39
N GLN A 16 7.39 -13.51 8.51
CA GLN A 16 7.72 -13.78 7.11
C GLN A 16 8.21 -12.52 6.40
N LEU A 17 7.59 -11.39 6.69
CA LEU A 17 8.03 -10.11 6.14
C LEU A 17 9.47 -9.83 6.56
N GLU A 18 9.79 -9.98 7.84
CA GLU A 18 11.12 -9.74 8.34
C GLU A 18 12.16 -10.62 7.65
N ASN A 19 11.86 -11.90 7.47
CA ASN A 19 12.78 -12.82 6.78
C ASN A 19 13.04 -12.36 5.34
N LYS A 20 11.99 -11.90 4.64
CA LYS A 20 12.13 -11.44 3.26
C LYS A 20 12.88 -10.12 3.18
N LEU A 21 12.65 -9.21 4.14
CA LEU A 21 13.41 -7.97 4.20
C LEU A 21 14.89 -8.22 4.47
N ASN A 22 15.20 -9.17 5.33
CA ASN A 22 16.60 -9.54 5.59
C ASN A 22 17.26 -10.11 4.34
N PHE A 23 16.54 -10.92 3.58
CA PHE A 23 17.04 -11.42 2.29
C PHE A 23 17.34 -10.24 1.35
N CYS A 24 16.44 -9.27 1.28
CA CYS A 24 16.65 -8.10 0.43
C CYS A 24 17.88 -7.31 0.86
N LYS A 25 18.08 -7.13 2.16
CA LYS A 25 19.26 -6.42 2.68
C LYS A 25 20.55 -7.13 2.28
N LEU A 26 20.59 -8.45 2.46
CA LEU A 26 21.78 -9.24 2.12
C LEU A 26 22.11 -9.16 0.63
N ASN A 27 21.11 -8.99 -0.21
CA ASN A 27 21.28 -8.94 -1.66
C ASN A 27 21.25 -7.51 -2.20
N LYS A 28 21.30 -6.51 -1.34
CA LYS A 28 21.33 -5.08 -1.71
C LYS A 28 20.15 -4.65 -2.56
N ILE A 29 19.00 -5.26 -2.31
CA ILE A 29 17.74 -4.91 -2.96
C ILE A 29 17.07 -3.84 -2.09
N LYS A 30 16.87 -2.64 -2.64
CA LYS A 30 16.29 -1.52 -1.90
C LYS A 30 14.88 -1.17 -2.32
N ASN A 31 14.49 -1.49 -3.54
CA ASN A 31 13.19 -1.11 -4.08
C ASN A 31 12.22 -2.28 -3.96
N ILE A 32 11.19 -2.12 -3.15
CA ILE A 32 10.25 -3.20 -2.89
C ILE A 32 8.81 -2.71 -3.04
N ASN A 33 7.93 -3.63 -3.45
CA ASN A 33 6.49 -3.40 -3.51
C ASN A 33 5.81 -4.32 -2.51
N ILE A 34 4.86 -3.75 -1.76
CA ILE A 34 4.03 -4.51 -0.84
C ILE A 34 2.64 -4.62 -1.47
N PRO A 35 2.27 -5.81 -1.95
CA PRO A 35 0.98 -5.97 -2.62
C PRO A 35 -0.17 -5.97 -1.61
N CYS A 36 -1.30 -5.45 -2.04
CA CYS A 36 -2.54 -5.47 -1.26
C CYS A 36 -3.50 -6.45 -1.93
N LYS A 37 -3.34 -7.73 -1.61
CA LYS A 37 -4.24 -8.77 -2.09
C LYS A 37 -5.26 -9.10 -1.01
N GLY A 38 -6.20 -9.99 -1.31
CA GLY A 38 -7.32 -10.29 -0.43
C GLY A 38 -6.97 -10.69 0.99
N ILE A 39 -5.76 -11.16 1.23
CA ILE A 39 -5.32 -11.54 2.57
C ILE A 39 -4.79 -10.36 3.38
N ILE A 40 -4.47 -9.24 2.74
CA ILE A 40 -3.96 -8.06 3.43
C ILE A 40 -5.12 -7.13 3.72
N LYS A 41 -5.70 -7.29 4.90
CA LYS A 41 -6.79 -6.44 5.35
C LYS A 41 -6.24 -5.10 5.83
N LYS A 42 -7.13 -4.12 6.01
CA LYS A 42 -6.79 -2.76 6.38
C LYS A 42 -5.84 -2.70 7.59
N ASP A 43 -6.19 -3.38 8.67
CA ASP A 43 -5.39 -3.34 9.90
C ASP A 43 -4.02 -3.94 9.70
N PHE A 44 -3.94 -5.02 8.92
CA PHE A 44 -2.67 -5.65 8.62
C PHE A 44 -1.81 -4.76 7.73
N LEU A 45 -2.42 -4.08 6.74
CA LEU A 45 -1.69 -3.14 5.89
C LEU A 45 -1.12 -2.00 6.72
N ASN A 46 -1.93 -1.41 7.60
CA ASN A 46 -1.47 -0.35 8.48
C ASN A 46 -0.34 -0.80 9.41
N SER A 47 -0.43 -2.01 9.94
CA SER A 47 0.61 -2.58 10.79
C SER A 47 1.91 -2.81 10.01
N THR A 48 1.80 -3.26 8.77
CA THR A 48 2.95 -3.44 7.88
C THR A 48 3.65 -2.12 7.61
N VAL A 49 2.87 -1.10 7.28
CA VAL A 49 3.38 0.24 7.01
C VAL A 49 4.16 0.74 8.24
N LYS A 50 3.57 0.64 9.41
CA LYS A 50 4.19 1.08 10.65
C LYS A 50 5.46 0.31 10.96
N TYR A 51 5.43 -1.00 10.77
CA TYR A 51 6.60 -1.84 11.03
C TYR A 51 7.78 -1.45 10.14
N ILE A 52 7.52 -1.29 8.85
CA ILE A 52 8.59 -0.94 7.91
C ILE A 52 9.14 0.46 8.21
N SER A 53 8.28 1.43 8.49
CA SER A 53 8.79 2.78 8.79
C SER A 53 9.58 2.85 10.09
N ASN A 54 9.28 2.01 11.06
CA ASN A 54 10.01 2.03 12.33
C ASN A 54 11.35 1.27 12.27
N TYR A 55 11.41 0.21 11.47
CA TYR A 55 12.56 -0.71 11.53
C TYR A 55 13.30 -0.89 10.21
N HIS A 56 12.75 -0.40 9.11
CA HIS A 56 13.32 -0.68 7.79
C HIS A 56 13.27 0.55 6.87
N GLN A 57 13.77 1.67 7.38
CA GLN A 57 13.73 2.94 6.64
C GLN A 57 14.64 2.97 5.42
N GLU A 58 15.55 2.01 5.31
CA GLU A 58 16.48 1.94 4.18
C GLU A 58 15.83 1.52 2.87
N PHE A 59 14.62 0.97 2.91
CA PHE A 59 13.93 0.53 1.71
C PHE A 59 13.11 1.63 1.07
N ASN A 60 13.08 1.64 -0.25
CA ASN A 60 12.14 2.44 -1.03
C ASN A 60 10.91 1.58 -1.30
N VAL A 61 9.82 1.87 -0.62
CA VAL A 61 8.64 1.01 -0.63
C VAL A 61 7.51 1.66 -1.40
N THR A 62 6.90 0.88 -2.30
CA THR A 62 5.62 1.23 -2.92
C THR A 62 4.56 0.31 -2.33
N TYR A 63 3.56 0.88 -1.69
CA TYR A 63 2.43 0.12 -1.15
C TYR A 63 1.31 0.08 -2.18
N HIS A 64 0.77 -1.12 -2.40
CA HIS A 64 -0.40 -1.28 -3.26
C HIS A 64 -1.65 -1.12 -2.39
N TYR A 65 -2.55 -0.30 -2.83
CA TYR A 65 -3.85 -0.15 -2.17
C TYR A 65 -4.93 -0.57 -3.17
N SER A 66 -5.58 -1.70 -2.90
CA SER A 66 -6.62 -2.22 -3.76
C SER A 66 -7.98 -1.72 -3.29
N LEU A 67 -8.64 -0.95 -4.13
CA LEU A 67 -9.96 -0.41 -3.81
C LEU A 67 -10.97 -1.52 -3.56
N TYR A 68 -10.88 -2.62 -4.31
CA TYR A 68 -11.78 -3.74 -4.12
C TYR A 68 -11.53 -4.46 -2.79
N HIS A 69 -10.27 -4.78 -2.50
CA HIS A 69 -9.93 -5.59 -1.32
C HIS A 69 -10.04 -4.80 -0.02
N GLN A 70 -9.84 -3.50 -0.06
CA GLN A 70 -9.95 -2.65 1.13
C GLN A 70 -11.34 -2.05 1.32
N TYR A 71 -12.27 -2.39 0.42
CA TYR A 71 -13.64 -1.88 0.49
C TYR A 71 -14.34 -2.41 1.74
N SER A 72 -14.91 -1.52 2.54
CA SER A 72 -15.64 -1.87 3.73
C SER A 72 -16.98 -1.14 3.78
N GLN A 73 -18.03 -1.84 4.15
CA GLN A 73 -19.38 -1.33 4.37
C GLN A 73 -20.02 -0.68 3.13
N ASN A 74 -19.59 0.52 2.77
CA ASN A 74 -20.17 1.27 1.66
C ASN A 74 -19.09 2.17 1.04
N LYS A 75 -19.46 2.88 -0.05
CA LYS A 75 -18.52 3.74 -0.76
C LYS A 75 -17.99 4.89 0.09
N ASP A 76 -18.84 5.50 0.90
CA ASP A 76 -18.41 6.63 1.72
C ASP A 76 -17.37 6.17 2.76
N LYS A 77 -17.61 5.05 3.39
CA LYS A 77 -16.66 4.49 4.36
C LYS A 77 -15.38 4.05 3.68
N ALA A 78 -15.48 3.38 2.53
CA ALA A 78 -14.32 2.94 1.78
C ALA A 78 -13.47 4.12 1.31
N TYR A 79 -14.11 5.20 0.87
CA TYR A 79 -13.41 6.41 0.47
C TYR A 79 -12.71 7.06 1.67
N GLN A 80 -13.39 7.15 2.81
CA GLN A 80 -12.78 7.71 4.01
C GLN A 80 -11.58 6.87 4.47
N ASP A 81 -11.68 5.54 4.40
CA ASP A 81 -10.58 4.66 4.74
C ASP A 81 -9.36 4.93 3.84
N LEU A 82 -9.59 5.15 2.55
CA LEU A 82 -8.53 5.51 1.63
C LEU A 82 -7.87 6.84 2.02
N LEU A 83 -8.68 7.85 2.32
CA LEU A 83 -8.13 9.15 2.72
C LEU A 83 -7.30 9.03 4.00
N ASP A 84 -7.77 8.24 4.95
CA ASP A 84 -7.03 7.99 6.18
C ASP A 84 -5.71 7.29 5.91
N PHE A 85 -5.70 6.33 4.99
CA PHE A 85 -4.47 5.64 4.60
C PHE A 85 -3.48 6.60 3.94
N LEU A 86 -3.96 7.46 3.05
CA LEU A 86 -3.10 8.44 2.39
C LEU A 86 -2.51 9.43 3.40
N LYS A 87 -3.31 9.86 4.36
CA LYS A 87 -2.84 10.75 5.42
C LYS A 87 -1.78 10.08 6.28
N ASN A 88 -2.00 8.82 6.67
CA ASN A 88 -1.02 8.06 7.43
C ASN A 88 0.27 7.86 6.65
N SER A 89 0.17 7.63 5.36
CA SER A 89 1.34 7.48 4.49
C SER A 89 2.19 8.74 4.50
N TYR A 90 1.55 9.91 4.40
CA TYR A 90 2.26 11.18 4.48
C TYR A 90 2.95 11.36 5.82
N LEU A 91 2.24 11.08 6.92
CA LEU A 91 2.79 11.24 8.27
C LEU A 91 3.96 10.31 8.53
N ASN A 92 3.98 9.13 7.91
CA ASN A 92 5.06 8.15 8.04
C ASN A 92 6.08 8.25 6.91
N LYS A 93 6.02 9.31 6.12
CA LYS A 93 6.97 9.62 5.03
C LYS A 93 6.96 8.60 3.90
N TYR A 94 5.82 8.00 3.63
CA TYR A 94 5.64 7.20 2.42
C TYR A 94 4.96 8.04 1.38
N TYR A 95 5.57 8.13 0.23
CA TYR A 95 5.03 8.95 -0.83
C TYR A 95 4.64 8.15 -2.06
N GLU A 96 4.94 6.85 -2.08
CA GLU A 96 4.64 6.02 -3.22
C GLU A 96 3.57 4.99 -2.88
N ILE A 97 2.40 5.19 -3.44
CA ILE A 97 1.26 4.30 -3.29
C ILE A 97 0.74 3.99 -4.68
N LEU A 98 0.63 2.70 -4.99
CA LEU A 98 0.00 2.27 -6.22
C LEU A 98 -1.45 1.96 -5.94
N LEU A 99 -2.33 2.78 -6.49
CA LEU A 99 -3.76 2.61 -6.32
C LEU A 99 -4.28 1.70 -7.44
N VAL A 100 -4.92 0.60 -7.06
CA VAL A 100 -5.45 -0.35 -8.04
C VAL A 100 -6.93 -0.62 -7.77
N SER A 101 -7.68 -0.85 -8.85
CA SER A 101 -9.13 -1.13 -8.71
C SER A 101 -9.39 -2.52 -8.13
N GLY A 102 -8.56 -3.51 -8.47
CA GLY A 102 -8.73 -4.88 -8.03
C GLY A 102 -9.33 -5.75 -9.13
N SER A 103 -9.45 -7.05 -8.85
CA SER A 103 -9.88 -8.02 -9.84
C SER A 103 -11.37 -7.93 -10.17
N ASN A 104 -12.20 -7.54 -9.21
CA ASN A 104 -13.64 -7.33 -9.40
C ASN A 104 -13.97 -5.89 -9.05
N LYS A 105 -14.18 -5.06 -10.07
CA LYS A 105 -14.46 -3.64 -9.86
C LYS A 105 -15.83 -3.44 -9.24
N ARG A 106 -15.91 -2.57 -8.26
CA ARG A 106 -17.20 -2.11 -7.75
C ARG A 106 -17.66 -0.93 -8.58
N LYS A 107 -18.97 -0.88 -8.84
CA LYS A 107 -19.54 0.17 -9.66
C LYS A 107 -19.25 1.54 -9.06
N ASN A 108 -18.69 2.43 -9.87
CA ASN A 108 -18.36 3.81 -9.49
C ASN A 108 -17.35 3.90 -8.32
N PHE A 109 -16.61 2.83 -8.07
CA PHE A 109 -15.54 2.87 -7.09
C PHE A 109 -14.29 2.20 -7.66
N ASP A 110 -13.75 2.80 -8.71
CA ASP A 110 -12.50 2.38 -9.33
C ASP A 110 -11.49 3.52 -9.24
N VAL A 111 -10.29 3.27 -9.75
CA VAL A 111 -9.20 4.23 -9.65
C VAL A 111 -9.57 5.58 -10.26
N LEU A 112 -10.18 5.59 -11.44
CA LEU A 112 -10.52 6.84 -12.13
C LEU A 112 -11.54 7.66 -11.34
N ASN A 113 -12.58 7.01 -10.83
CA ASN A 113 -13.61 7.70 -10.06
C ASN A 113 -13.05 8.24 -8.75
N VAL A 114 -12.21 7.45 -8.07
CA VAL A 114 -11.61 7.84 -6.80
C VAL A 114 -10.63 9.00 -7.00
N LEU A 115 -9.78 8.94 -8.01
CA LEU A 115 -8.83 10.02 -8.29
C LEU A 115 -9.54 11.31 -8.67
N SER A 116 -10.62 11.22 -9.45
CA SER A 116 -11.42 12.39 -9.80
C SER A 116 -12.00 13.05 -8.55
N LYS A 117 -12.52 12.23 -7.62
CA LYS A 117 -13.08 12.76 -6.38
C LYS A 117 -12.02 13.40 -5.49
N ILE A 118 -10.87 12.79 -5.36
CA ILE A 118 -9.75 13.35 -4.58
C ILE A 118 -9.33 14.69 -5.18
N LYS A 119 -9.15 14.74 -6.50
CA LYS A 119 -8.74 15.96 -7.18
C LYS A 119 -9.75 17.07 -6.98
N GLU A 120 -11.03 16.75 -7.11
CA GLU A 120 -12.12 17.71 -6.96
C GLU A 120 -12.17 18.28 -5.53
N GLU A 121 -12.08 17.42 -4.52
CA GLU A 121 -12.22 17.84 -3.12
C GLU A 121 -10.96 18.48 -2.55
N LYS A 122 -9.79 18.10 -3.06
CA LYS A 122 -8.50 18.53 -2.51
C LYS A 122 -7.75 19.52 -3.38
N ASN A 123 -8.28 19.86 -4.53
CA ASN A 123 -7.63 20.75 -5.49
C ASN A 123 -6.24 20.25 -5.91
N LEU A 124 -6.14 18.95 -6.07
CA LEU A 124 -4.88 18.32 -6.49
C LEU A 124 -4.66 18.37 -7.99
#